data_4214b1a459c6636654230448cd43ce7a
#
_entry.id   4214b1a459c6636654230448cd43ce7a
#
_cell.length_a   1.000
_cell.length_b   1.000
_cell.length_c   1.000
_cell.angle_alpha   90.00
_cell.angle_beta   90.00
_cell.angle_gamma   90.00
#
_symmetry.space_group_name_H-M   'P 1'
#
loop_
_entity.id
_entity.type
_entity.pdbx_description
1 polymer ?
#
loop_
_entity_poly.entity_id
_entity_poly.type
_entity_poly.pdbx_seq_one_letter_code
_entity_poly.pdbx_strand_id
1 'polypeptide(L)'
;MRRAVFLTLLGLVPGILSAQAAPSAPPVFTRADTLRGSNTPERAWWDATFYDLHVKVNPADSTISGYNAITYRVSKKAREMQIDLQLPLVVDSIVQDGSALSTRRDGNAFFVRLLAPQTIGAKKKMSVYYHGKPVVAVRPPWDGGFVWAVDSLTRPWIVTANEGTGASVWWPNKDIYSDEPDSQRVAITIPDSSIEVSNGRLRSTTHNSNGTTTYEWFVVNPINNYDVAVNAGHYTHYSDVYEGEKGKLTLDFWPLDYHVDTARKQFAQVKPMLQCFESWFGPFPWYEDGYKLIETPHLGMEHQSAVAYGNHYKNGYLGRDRSGTGHGLLWDFIIVHESAHEWFGNSITMKDAADMWIHESFATYAEGLFTECTQGKKAGAEYTIGQRKLIRNDVPIIGSYGVNHEGSGDMYDKGANMLHTIRQLVDDDARWRGILRGLGKTFWHQTVTTKQIEGYISTQSGLDLSKIFDEYLRTTKVPTLEYKLQGQQLSYRWTNVVPGFAMPVRITTSPERLSWIRPTESWKTATVKLDRPEDFHVDENFYVDVKDLLKPVTDSTTVRKG
;
A
#
# COMPACT_ATOMS: atom_id res chain seq x y z
N MET A 1 22.85 -48.89 -63.35
CA MET A 1 21.50 -49.00 -62.77
C MET A 1 21.66 -49.16 -61.29
N ARG A 2 21.48 -48.06 -60.52
CA ARG A 2 21.45 -48.11 -59.06
C ARG A 2 20.08 -47.56 -58.60
N ARG A 3 19.32 -48.40 -57.93
CA ARG A 3 18.01 -48.09 -57.40
C ARG A 3 18.23 -47.32 -56.05
N ALA A 4 17.66 -46.12 -55.91
CA ALA A 4 17.58 -45.41 -54.67
C ALA A 4 16.31 -45.85 -53.92
N VAL A 5 16.48 -46.24 -52.66
CA VAL A 5 15.40 -46.55 -51.71
C VAL A 5 15.14 -45.30 -50.91
N PHE A 6 13.92 -44.74 -50.99
CA PHE A 6 13.45 -43.66 -50.11
C PHE A 6 12.90 -44.29 -48.82
N LEU A 7 13.55 -44.01 -47.70
CA LEU A 7 13.02 -44.27 -46.37
C LEU A 7 12.23 -43.01 -45.92
N THR A 8 10.94 -43.21 -45.69
CA THR A 8 10.06 -42.20 -45.07
C THR A 8 10.21 -42.30 -43.57
N LEU A 9 10.83 -41.31 -42.95
CA LEU A 9 10.83 -41.13 -41.48
C LEU A 9 9.50 -40.49 -41.06
N LEU A 10 8.65 -41.23 -40.35
CA LEU A 10 7.56 -40.67 -39.56
C LEU A 10 8.16 -40.00 -38.30
N GLY A 11 8.14 -38.67 -38.25
CA GLY A 11 8.48 -37.93 -37.07
C GLY A 11 7.34 -37.99 -36.04
N LEU A 12 7.58 -38.65 -34.91
CA LEU A 12 6.76 -38.47 -33.70
C LEU A 12 7.02 -37.09 -33.14
N VAL A 13 6.00 -36.23 -33.17
CA VAL A 13 6.00 -34.94 -32.42
C VAL A 13 5.61 -35.27 -30.98
N PRO A 14 6.48 -35.02 -29.98
CA PRO A 14 6.07 -35.15 -28.60
C PRO A 14 5.11 -34.01 -28.25
N GLY A 15 3.89 -34.38 -27.90
CA GLY A 15 2.94 -33.42 -27.33
C GLY A 15 3.50 -32.82 -26.03
N ILE A 16 3.76 -31.53 -26.05
CA ILE A 16 4.10 -30.77 -24.83
C ILE A 16 2.80 -30.64 -24.05
N LEU A 17 2.62 -31.51 -23.04
CA LEU A 17 1.65 -31.28 -21.97
C LEU A 17 2.10 -30.03 -21.24
N SER A 18 1.32 -28.95 -21.31
CA SER A 18 1.45 -27.79 -20.45
C SER A 18 1.25 -28.26 -19.02
N ALA A 19 2.33 -28.42 -18.28
CA ALA A 19 2.25 -28.62 -16.84
C ALA A 19 1.65 -27.34 -16.25
N GLN A 20 0.40 -27.39 -15.78
CA GLN A 20 -0.11 -26.42 -14.84
C GLN A 20 0.86 -26.45 -13.65
N ALA A 21 1.42 -25.28 -13.31
CA ALA A 21 2.26 -25.16 -12.13
C ALA A 21 1.46 -25.73 -10.95
N ALA A 22 2.04 -26.71 -10.25
CA ALA A 22 1.43 -27.25 -9.04
C ALA A 22 1.22 -26.06 -8.06
N PRO A 23 0.10 -26.03 -7.34
CA PRO A 23 -0.12 -25.01 -6.33
C PRO A 23 1.08 -25.00 -5.39
N SER A 24 1.68 -23.83 -5.20
CA SER A 24 2.80 -23.66 -4.27
C SER A 24 2.40 -24.20 -2.90
N ALA A 25 3.28 -24.94 -2.26
CA ALA A 25 3.04 -25.40 -0.89
C ALA A 25 2.72 -24.17 0.00
N PRO A 26 1.77 -24.28 0.94
CA PRO A 26 1.45 -23.17 1.82
C PRO A 26 2.72 -22.70 2.54
N PRO A 27 2.90 -21.38 2.75
CA PRO A 27 4.08 -20.84 3.41
C PRO A 27 4.20 -21.42 4.81
N VAL A 28 5.43 -21.78 5.19
CA VAL A 28 5.75 -22.28 6.55
C VAL A 28 6.30 -21.09 7.35
N PHE A 29 5.59 -20.72 8.40
CA PHE A 29 5.98 -19.62 9.26
C PHE A 29 6.81 -20.12 10.45
N THR A 30 7.79 -19.30 10.83
CA THR A 30 8.73 -19.56 11.92
C THR A 30 8.34 -18.79 13.18
N ARG A 31 9.07 -19.02 14.28
CA ARG A 31 8.95 -18.18 15.47
C ARG A 31 9.33 -16.72 15.18
N ALA A 32 10.29 -16.46 14.31
CA ALA A 32 10.69 -15.10 13.93
C ALA A 32 9.53 -14.35 13.27
N ASP A 33 8.79 -15.00 12.36
CA ASP A 33 7.61 -14.43 11.72
C ASP A 33 6.52 -14.10 12.74
N THR A 34 6.28 -14.99 13.71
CA THR A 34 5.32 -14.76 14.80
C THR A 34 5.76 -13.58 15.69
N LEU A 35 7.05 -13.51 16.05
CA LEU A 35 7.58 -12.40 16.85
C LEU A 35 7.49 -11.07 16.09
N ARG A 36 7.64 -11.08 14.77
CA ARG A 36 7.52 -9.89 13.94
C ARG A 36 6.07 -9.46 13.76
N GLY A 37 5.16 -10.36 13.39
CA GLY A 37 3.80 -10.02 12.92
C GLY A 37 2.71 -10.07 13.99
N SER A 38 2.96 -10.63 15.19
CA SER A 38 1.92 -10.77 16.20
C SER A 38 2.00 -9.75 17.32
N ASN A 39 0.84 -9.41 17.88
CA ASN A 39 0.75 -8.69 19.14
C ASN A 39 0.95 -9.68 20.30
N THR A 40 2.21 -10.09 20.54
CA THR A 40 2.59 -11.05 21.58
C THR A 40 2.09 -10.62 22.97
N PRO A 41 2.00 -11.54 23.94
CA PRO A 41 1.68 -11.17 25.32
C PRO A 41 2.58 -10.07 25.89
N GLU A 42 3.84 -10.02 25.46
CA GLU A 42 4.85 -9.03 25.89
C GLU A 42 4.70 -7.67 25.19
N ARG A 43 3.95 -7.59 24.08
CA ARG A 43 3.52 -6.35 23.42
C ARG A 43 2.13 -5.91 23.86
N ALA A 44 1.19 -6.82 24.05
CA ALA A 44 -0.24 -6.53 24.22
C ALA A 44 -0.63 -5.85 25.54
N TRP A 45 0.30 -5.68 26.49
CA TRP A 45 0.03 -5.08 27.80
C TRP A 45 0.40 -3.60 27.90
N TRP A 46 1.07 -3.05 26.89
CA TRP A 46 1.47 -1.64 26.85
C TRP A 46 1.08 -1.02 25.51
N ASP A 47 0.76 0.23 25.56
CA ASP A 47 0.28 1.09 24.47
C ASP A 47 1.28 2.23 24.30
N ALA A 48 1.94 2.31 23.14
CA ALA A 48 2.90 3.37 22.85
C ALA A 48 2.14 4.70 22.67
N THR A 49 2.51 5.73 23.45
CA THR A 49 1.85 7.03 23.36
C THR A 49 2.78 8.13 22.84
N PHE A 50 4.08 7.93 22.89
CA PHE A 50 5.04 8.89 22.36
C PHE A 50 6.41 8.25 22.19
N TYR A 51 7.03 8.51 21.05
CA TYR A 51 8.44 8.23 20.80
C TYR A 51 9.24 9.53 20.75
N ASP A 52 10.39 9.55 21.42
CA ASP A 52 11.37 10.61 21.44
C ASP A 52 12.68 10.05 20.88
N LEU A 53 12.77 10.02 19.54
CA LEU A 53 13.83 9.37 18.78
C LEU A 53 14.96 10.35 18.48
N HIS A 54 16.18 9.99 18.89
CA HIS A 54 17.40 10.74 18.61
C HIS A 54 18.41 9.83 17.92
N VAL A 55 18.83 10.18 16.70
CA VAL A 55 19.74 9.37 15.90
C VAL A 55 20.83 10.24 15.28
N LYS A 56 22.08 9.82 15.43
CA LYS A 56 23.20 10.31 14.67
C LYS A 56 23.47 9.36 13.51
N VAL A 57 23.46 9.90 12.30
CA VAL A 57 23.76 9.17 11.06
C VAL A 57 25.19 9.54 10.64
N ASN A 58 26.04 8.53 10.44
CA ASN A 58 27.41 8.70 9.98
C ASN A 58 27.60 8.11 8.58
N PRO A 59 27.59 8.94 7.51
CA PRO A 59 27.77 8.45 6.14
C PRO A 59 29.13 7.83 5.86
N ALA A 60 30.18 8.23 6.60
CA ALA A 60 31.55 7.83 6.32
C ALA A 60 31.78 6.31 6.52
N ASP A 61 31.05 5.70 7.43
CA ASP A 61 31.16 4.27 7.75
C ASP A 61 29.81 3.53 7.71
N SER A 62 28.73 4.23 7.30
CA SER A 62 27.37 3.71 7.22
C SER A 62 26.85 3.18 8.56
N THR A 63 27.12 3.93 9.62
CA THR A 63 26.65 3.60 10.98
C THR A 63 25.62 4.60 11.48
N ILE A 64 24.82 4.15 12.44
CA ILE A 64 23.92 4.99 13.21
C ILE A 64 24.14 4.74 14.70
N SER A 65 23.85 5.75 15.53
CA SER A 65 23.83 5.62 16.98
C SER A 65 22.85 6.58 17.59
N GLY A 66 22.24 6.22 18.71
CA GLY A 66 21.29 7.10 19.35
C GLY A 66 20.47 6.43 20.42
N TYR A 67 19.30 6.95 20.66
CA TYR A 67 18.33 6.36 21.58
C TYR A 67 16.89 6.66 21.13
N ASN A 68 15.97 5.79 21.54
CA ASN A 68 14.55 6.06 21.53
C ASN A 68 14.01 6.05 22.96
N ALA A 69 13.40 7.15 23.41
CA ALA A 69 12.73 7.22 24.69
C ALA A 69 11.23 6.96 24.50
N ILE A 70 10.80 5.76 24.81
CA ILE A 70 9.47 5.22 24.63
C ILE A 70 8.59 5.62 25.81
N THR A 71 7.58 6.44 25.59
CA THR A 71 6.53 6.71 26.56
C THR A 71 5.33 5.82 26.25
N TYR A 72 4.83 5.10 27.26
CA TYR A 72 3.75 4.15 27.07
C TYR A 72 2.76 4.15 28.23
N ARG A 73 1.56 3.68 27.96
CA ARG A 73 0.49 3.44 28.93
C ARG A 73 0.40 1.95 29.26
N VAL A 74 0.29 1.63 30.53
CA VAL A 74 0.16 0.25 31.00
C VAL A 74 -1.31 -0.17 30.88
N SER A 75 -1.63 -1.13 30.04
CA SER A 75 -3.00 -1.64 29.85
C SER A 75 -3.30 -2.90 30.67
N LYS A 76 -2.26 -3.73 30.97
CA LYS A 76 -2.35 -4.96 31.79
C LYS A 76 -1.11 -5.13 32.64
N LYS A 77 -1.19 -5.93 33.71
CA LYS A 77 -0.01 -6.26 34.52
C LYS A 77 0.91 -7.21 33.75
N ALA A 78 2.19 -6.86 33.64
CA ALA A 78 3.23 -7.70 33.07
C ALA A 78 4.59 -7.42 33.72
N ARG A 79 5.58 -8.27 33.44
CA ARG A 79 6.97 -8.14 33.88
C ARG A 79 7.98 -8.15 32.74
N GLU A 80 7.56 -8.51 31.56
CA GLU A 80 8.39 -8.52 30.36
C GLU A 80 7.76 -7.65 29.27
N MET A 81 8.60 -6.87 28.57
CA MET A 81 8.22 -5.99 27.46
C MET A 81 9.00 -6.43 26.23
N GLN A 82 8.32 -6.69 25.13
CA GLN A 82 8.98 -6.87 23.83
C GLN A 82 9.20 -5.51 23.17
N ILE A 83 10.44 -5.25 22.75
CA ILE A 83 10.87 -4.14 21.90
C ILE A 83 11.63 -4.76 20.72
N ASP A 84 11.49 -4.21 19.54
CA ASP A 84 12.09 -4.77 18.33
C ASP A 84 13.23 -3.88 17.86
N LEU A 85 14.33 -4.50 17.48
CA LEU A 85 15.48 -3.89 16.80
C LEU A 85 16.21 -4.98 16.03
N GLN A 86 16.28 -4.88 14.73
CA GLN A 86 16.81 -5.93 13.88
C GLN A 86 18.35 -5.98 13.90
N LEU A 87 18.87 -7.19 13.73
CA LEU A 87 20.30 -7.36 13.47
C LEU A 87 20.71 -6.64 12.18
N PRO A 88 21.91 -6.08 12.10
CA PRO A 88 23.03 -6.22 13.06
C PRO A 88 23.11 -5.12 14.14
N LEU A 89 22.05 -4.30 14.32
CA LEU A 89 22.04 -3.26 15.35
C LEU A 89 22.13 -3.87 16.77
N VAL A 90 22.79 -3.15 17.66
CA VAL A 90 23.07 -3.57 19.04
C VAL A 90 22.38 -2.63 20.03
N VAL A 91 21.70 -3.19 21.02
CA VAL A 91 21.21 -2.43 22.18
C VAL A 91 22.34 -2.30 23.19
N ASP A 92 22.72 -1.07 23.51
CA ASP A 92 23.77 -0.76 24.50
C ASP A 92 23.24 -0.87 25.93
N SER A 93 22.09 -0.26 26.17
CA SER A 93 21.41 -0.27 27.46
C SER A 93 19.94 0.10 27.33
N ILE A 94 19.15 -0.36 28.28
CA ILE A 94 17.76 0.06 28.46
C ILE A 94 17.62 0.57 29.88
N VAL A 95 17.11 1.80 30.00
CA VAL A 95 17.03 2.51 31.29
C VAL A 95 15.59 2.93 31.57
N GLN A 96 15.10 2.61 32.77
CA GLN A 96 13.82 3.08 33.28
C GLN A 96 13.98 3.57 34.72
N ASP A 97 13.40 4.73 35.04
CA ASP A 97 13.44 5.35 36.38
C ASP A 97 14.88 5.43 36.95
N GLY A 98 15.89 5.71 36.09
CA GLY A 98 17.30 5.78 36.45
C GLY A 98 18.02 4.44 36.63
N SER A 99 17.33 3.31 36.45
CA SER A 99 17.90 1.96 36.61
C SER A 99 18.05 1.26 35.27
N ALA A 100 19.19 0.59 35.06
CA ALA A 100 19.40 -0.28 33.92
C ALA A 100 18.57 -1.57 34.05
N LEU A 101 17.92 -1.97 32.98
CA LEU A 101 17.10 -3.17 32.91
C LEU A 101 17.83 -4.32 32.23
N SER A 102 17.62 -5.54 32.73
CA SER A 102 18.12 -6.75 32.05
C SER A 102 17.30 -7.08 30.83
N THR A 103 17.97 -7.56 29.79
CA THR A 103 17.37 -7.93 28.53
C THR A 103 17.82 -9.33 28.09
N ARG A 104 16.99 -9.99 27.30
CA ARG A 104 17.38 -11.15 26.48
C ARG A 104 16.99 -10.86 25.04
N ARG A 105 17.79 -11.28 24.10
CA ARG A 105 17.51 -11.17 22.68
C ARG A 105 16.99 -12.51 22.14
N ASP A 106 15.99 -12.44 21.24
CA ASP A 106 15.47 -13.57 20.47
C ASP A 106 15.27 -13.09 19.01
N GLY A 107 16.27 -13.36 18.19
CA GLY A 107 16.33 -12.82 16.83
C GLY A 107 16.35 -11.29 16.80
N ASN A 108 15.31 -10.71 16.21
CA ASN A 108 15.13 -9.26 16.10
C ASN A 108 14.37 -8.63 17.28
N ALA A 109 13.88 -9.44 18.21
CA ALA A 109 13.17 -8.98 19.39
C ALA A 109 14.06 -8.95 20.63
N PHE A 110 13.88 -7.91 21.45
CA PHE A 110 14.42 -7.80 22.81
C PHE A 110 13.31 -7.92 23.82
N PHE A 111 13.50 -8.76 24.81
CA PHE A 111 12.61 -8.92 25.95
C PHE A 111 13.23 -8.24 27.17
N VAL A 112 12.61 -7.15 27.58
CA VAL A 112 13.06 -6.29 28.67
C VAL A 112 12.37 -6.71 29.94
N ARG A 113 13.15 -7.11 30.98
CA ARG A 113 12.60 -7.46 32.28
C ARG A 113 12.45 -6.25 33.17
N LEU A 114 11.22 -5.92 33.50
CA LEU A 114 10.91 -4.83 34.42
C LEU A 114 11.28 -5.18 35.86
N LEU A 115 11.76 -4.20 36.63
CA LEU A 115 12.13 -4.38 38.05
C LEU A 115 10.93 -4.80 38.91
N ALA A 116 9.75 -4.26 38.60
CA ALA A 116 8.50 -4.58 39.27
C ALA A 116 7.31 -4.52 38.29
N PRO A 117 6.19 -5.22 38.56
CA PRO A 117 4.95 -5.01 37.82
C PRO A 117 4.48 -3.56 37.93
N GLN A 118 4.05 -3.01 36.82
CA GLN A 118 3.59 -1.62 36.77
C GLN A 118 2.08 -1.51 36.99
N THR A 119 1.63 -0.36 37.46
CA THR A 119 0.22 -0.09 37.75
C THR A 119 -0.54 0.11 36.43
N ILE A 120 -1.67 -0.57 36.26
CA ILE A 120 -2.58 -0.38 35.10
C ILE A 120 -3.03 1.09 35.05
N GLY A 121 -3.02 1.67 33.85
CA GLY A 121 -3.30 3.07 33.59
C GLY A 121 -2.12 4.02 33.77
N ALA A 122 -1.02 3.56 34.40
CA ALA A 122 0.15 4.41 34.58
C ALA A 122 0.81 4.73 33.25
N LYS A 123 1.26 5.98 33.08
CA LYS A 123 2.12 6.44 32.00
C LYS A 123 3.58 6.29 32.45
N LYS A 124 4.38 5.60 31.68
CA LYS A 124 5.78 5.30 31.97
C LYS A 124 6.68 5.68 30.81
N LYS A 125 7.98 5.90 31.08
CA LYS A 125 8.99 6.20 30.07
C LYS A 125 10.17 5.24 30.23
N MET A 126 10.72 4.79 29.10
CA MET A 126 11.89 3.91 29.03
C MET A 126 12.78 4.39 27.88
N SER A 127 14.10 4.44 28.09
CA SER A 127 15.06 4.85 27.05
C SER A 127 15.86 3.64 26.59
N VAL A 128 15.91 3.40 25.29
CA VAL A 128 16.67 2.33 24.63
C VAL A 128 17.82 2.97 23.86
N TYR A 129 19.04 2.74 24.31
CA TYR A 129 20.26 3.21 23.65
C TYR A 129 20.79 2.14 22.72
N TYR A 130 21.22 2.52 21.51
CA TYR A 130 21.64 1.56 20.51
C TYR A 130 22.63 2.14 19.51
N HIS A 131 23.35 1.27 18.82
CA HIS A 131 24.25 1.65 17.74
C HIS A 131 24.47 0.50 16.74
N GLY A 132 25.13 0.81 15.65
CA GLY A 132 25.63 -0.16 14.68
C GLY A 132 25.35 0.23 13.23
N LYS A 133 25.49 -0.75 12.35
CA LYS A 133 25.08 -0.61 10.94
C LYS A 133 23.62 -1.01 10.82
N PRO A 134 22.73 -0.15 10.30
CA PRO A 134 21.36 -0.54 10.06
C PRO A 134 21.27 -1.55 8.91
N VAL A 135 20.14 -2.21 8.77
CA VAL A 135 19.83 -3.01 7.57
C VAL A 135 19.90 -2.10 6.35
N VAL A 136 20.54 -2.56 5.30
CA VAL A 136 20.65 -1.85 4.01
C VAL A 136 19.66 -2.43 3.03
N ALA A 137 18.82 -1.60 2.45
CA ALA A 137 17.90 -2.00 1.39
C ALA A 137 18.68 -2.39 0.12
N VAL A 138 18.30 -3.50 -0.49
CA VAL A 138 18.93 -4.04 -1.73
C VAL A 138 18.13 -3.59 -2.96
N ARG A 139 16.82 -3.50 -2.83
CA ARG A 139 15.88 -3.07 -3.89
C ARG A 139 14.82 -2.12 -3.33
N PRO A 140 15.22 -0.94 -2.81
CA PRO A 140 14.25 0.00 -2.24
C PRO A 140 13.28 0.51 -3.34
N PRO A 141 12.01 0.75 -3.02
CA PRO A 141 11.40 0.64 -1.69
C PRO A 141 10.89 -0.76 -1.31
N TRP A 142 10.94 -1.76 -2.23
CA TRP A 142 10.34 -3.10 -2.06
C TRP A 142 11.01 -3.99 -1.00
N ASP A 143 12.20 -3.61 -0.54
CA ASP A 143 12.82 -4.15 0.66
C ASP A 143 13.21 -3.02 1.61
N GLY A 144 13.00 -3.19 2.90
CA GLY A 144 13.22 -2.13 3.89
C GLY A 144 14.67 -1.99 4.31
N GLY A 145 15.02 -0.78 4.74
CA GLY A 145 16.32 -0.45 5.29
C GLY A 145 16.81 0.95 4.93
N PHE A 146 18.07 1.22 5.25
CA PHE A 146 18.79 2.40 4.81
C PHE A 146 19.24 2.27 3.36
N VAL A 147 19.13 3.35 2.63
CA VAL A 147 19.68 3.51 1.27
C VAL A 147 20.84 4.50 1.36
N TRP A 148 22.06 3.99 1.23
CA TRP A 148 23.29 4.77 1.23
C TRP A 148 23.67 5.09 -0.23
N ALA A 149 23.01 6.07 -0.81
CA ALA A 149 23.24 6.47 -2.20
C ALA A 149 24.14 7.72 -2.30
N VAL A 150 24.47 8.07 -3.51
CA VAL A 150 25.06 9.35 -3.89
C VAL A 150 24.23 9.97 -5.02
N ASP A 151 24.19 11.29 -5.05
CA ASP A 151 23.53 12.02 -6.13
C ASP A 151 24.41 12.07 -7.40
N SER A 152 23.93 12.71 -8.47
CA SER A 152 24.68 12.82 -9.73
C SER A 152 25.97 13.63 -9.61
N LEU A 153 26.15 14.38 -8.53
CA LEU A 153 27.38 15.12 -8.21
C LEU A 153 28.27 14.37 -7.20
N THR A 154 28.00 13.08 -6.97
CA THR A 154 28.73 12.18 -6.04
C THR A 154 28.67 12.61 -4.56
N ARG A 155 27.66 13.38 -4.18
CA ARG A 155 27.43 13.82 -2.80
C ARG A 155 26.52 12.81 -2.07
N PRO A 156 26.66 12.62 -0.74
CA PRO A 156 25.82 11.70 0.02
C PRO A 156 24.32 11.98 -0.16
N TRP A 157 23.56 10.92 -0.41
CA TRP A 157 22.11 10.94 -0.52
C TRP A 157 21.55 9.72 0.22
N ILE A 158 21.02 9.94 1.41
CA ILE A 158 20.72 8.89 2.38
C ILE A 158 19.24 8.97 2.72
N VAL A 159 18.54 7.86 2.54
CA VAL A 159 17.11 7.78 2.86
C VAL A 159 16.77 6.44 3.51
N THR A 160 15.57 6.33 4.07
CA THR A 160 15.02 5.07 4.57
C THR A 160 13.75 4.68 3.83
N ALA A 161 13.47 3.37 3.77
CA ALA A 161 12.20 2.80 3.37
C ALA A 161 11.94 1.60 4.28
N ASN A 162 10.75 1.45 4.87
CA ASN A 162 10.55 0.49 5.96
C ASN A 162 9.29 -0.37 5.81
N GLU A 163 8.42 -0.14 4.86
CA GLU A 163 7.22 -0.93 4.69
C GLU A 163 7.55 -2.43 4.51
N GLY A 164 6.71 -3.31 5.02
CA GLY A 164 6.94 -4.76 4.99
C GLY A 164 8.04 -5.22 5.93
N THR A 165 9.26 -4.67 5.83
CA THR A 165 10.40 -5.05 6.66
C THR A 165 10.30 -4.52 8.09
N GLY A 166 9.68 -3.36 8.26
CA GLY A 166 9.42 -2.69 9.54
C GLY A 166 10.49 -1.71 9.98
N ALA A 167 10.08 -0.76 10.80
CA ALA A 167 10.93 0.33 11.31
C ALA A 167 12.09 -0.13 12.18
N SER A 168 11.96 -1.31 12.78
CA SER A 168 13.03 -1.90 13.63
C SER A 168 14.32 -2.21 12.88
N VAL A 169 14.35 -2.07 11.54
CA VAL A 169 15.56 -2.13 10.72
C VAL A 169 16.58 -1.04 11.07
N TRP A 170 16.13 0.07 11.72
CA TRP A 170 17.03 1.17 12.05
C TRP A 170 16.80 1.83 13.42
N TRP A 171 15.64 1.64 14.08
CA TRP A 171 15.41 2.20 15.42
C TRP A 171 14.56 1.27 16.29
N PRO A 172 14.78 1.24 17.62
CA PRO A 172 14.04 0.36 18.52
C PRO A 172 12.63 0.88 18.78
N ASN A 173 11.61 0.03 18.54
CA ASN A 173 10.20 0.39 18.71
C ASN A 173 9.34 -0.86 18.95
N LYS A 174 8.04 -0.66 19.07
CA LYS A 174 7.03 -1.72 19.03
C LYS A 174 6.60 -1.94 17.59
N ASP A 175 7.32 -2.77 16.86
CA ASP A 175 7.24 -2.89 15.42
C ASP A 175 6.06 -3.75 14.96
N ILE A 176 4.85 -3.22 15.10
CA ILE A 176 3.58 -3.78 14.61
C ILE A 176 2.70 -2.66 14.07
N TYR A 177 1.90 -2.96 13.03
CA TYR A 177 1.00 -1.97 12.42
C TYR A 177 -0.14 -1.52 13.33
N SER A 178 -0.54 -2.36 14.29
CA SER A 178 -1.72 -2.12 15.13
C SER A 178 -1.51 -1.16 16.31
N ASP A 179 -0.31 -0.59 16.48
CA ASP A 179 0.02 0.32 17.58
C ASP A 179 0.78 1.54 17.05
N GLU A 180 0.12 2.68 17.06
CA GLU A 180 0.63 3.99 16.64
C GLU A 180 0.73 4.90 17.84
N PRO A 181 1.87 5.59 18.09
CA PRO A 181 1.96 6.60 19.14
C PRO A 181 1.05 7.79 18.82
N ASP A 182 0.52 8.47 19.85
CA ASP A 182 -0.30 9.67 19.69
C ASP A 182 0.45 10.81 18.97
N SER A 183 1.80 10.83 19.09
CA SER A 183 2.70 11.82 18.50
C SER A 183 4.14 11.34 18.57
N GLN A 184 5.06 11.99 17.80
CA GLN A 184 6.47 11.60 17.77
C GLN A 184 7.40 12.80 17.59
N ARG A 185 8.56 12.79 18.29
CA ARG A 185 9.70 13.63 18.02
C ARG A 185 10.77 12.80 17.31
N VAL A 186 11.35 13.35 16.24
CA VAL A 186 12.43 12.76 15.46
C VAL A 186 13.57 13.78 15.39
N ALA A 187 14.68 13.51 16.05
CA ALA A 187 15.87 14.35 16.06
C ALA A 187 17.02 13.63 15.36
N ILE A 188 17.35 14.06 14.15
CA ILE A 188 18.39 13.45 13.31
C ILE A 188 19.59 14.36 13.25
N THR A 189 20.77 13.82 13.60
CA THR A 189 22.06 14.51 13.52
C THR A 189 22.85 13.97 12.34
N ILE A 190 23.23 14.86 11.41
CA ILE A 190 23.99 14.55 10.19
C ILE A 190 25.14 15.53 10.01
N PRO A 191 26.15 15.26 9.13
CA PRO A 191 27.16 16.23 8.75
C PRO A 191 26.57 17.52 8.18
N ASP A 192 27.19 18.68 8.47
CA ASP A 192 26.74 20.01 8.04
C ASP A 192 26.63 20.18 6.52
N SER A 193 27.24 19.26 5.75
CA SER A 193 27.18 19.25 4.28
C SER A 193 25.83 18.80 3.72
N SER A 194 24.93 18.31 4.54
CA SER A 194 23.61 17.80 4.11
C SER A 194 22.48 18.48 4.86
N ILE A 195 21.31 18.52 4.24
CA ILE A 195 20.03 18.90 4.86
C ILE A 195 19.26 17.62 5.15
N GLU A 196 18.63 17.54 6.32
CA GLU A 196 17.80 16.42 6.69
C GLU A 196 16.33 16.84 6.76
N VAL A 197 15.44 15.95 6.24
CA VAL A 197 14.00 16.15 6.16
C VAL A 197 13.29 14.89 6.65
N SER A 198 12.36 15.05 7.60
CA SER A 198 11.57 13.96 8.16
C SER A 198 10.07 14.31 8.22
N ASN A 199 9.28 13.49 8.91
CA ASN A 199 7.84 13.61 9.07
C ASN A 199 7.45 14.83 9.94
N GLY A 200 6.21 15.33 9.78
CA GLY A 200 5.69 16.43 10.58
C GLY A 200 6.34 17.78 10.30
N ARG A 201 6.57 18.59 11.34
CA ARG A 201 7.10 19.95 11.23
C ARG A 201 8.49 20.08 11.82
N LEU A 202 9.38 20.77 11.11
CA LEU A 202 10.68 21.19 11.66
C LEU A 202 10.46 22.15 12.84
N ARG A 203 11.00 21.80 14.01
CA ARG A 203 10.91 22.60 15.23
C ARG A 203 12.17 23.38 15.52
N SER A 204 13.33 22.75 15.28
CA SER A 204 14.62 23.39 15.48
C SER A 204 15.70 22.83 14.58
N THR A 205 16.70 23.65 14.30
CA THR A 205 17.96 23.27 13.65
C THR A 205 19.10 23.73 14.54
N THR A 206 19.93 22.80 15.00
CA THR A 206 21.06 23.09 15.90
C THR A 206 22.37 22.72 15.26
N HIS A 207 23.22 23.71 14.98
CA HIS A 207 24.59 23.49 14.52
C HIS A 207 25.48 23.09 15.70
N ASN A 208 26.08 21.91 15.63
CA ASN A 208 26.95 21.39 16.68
C ASN A 208 28.40 21.80 16.42
N SER A 209 29.20 21.93 17.48
CA SER A 209 30.61 22.34 17.38
C SER A 209 31.53 21.33 16.68
N ASN A 210 31.04 20.13 16.37
CA ASN A 210 31.79 19.04 15.77
C ASN A 210 31.54 18.86 14.25
N GLY A 211 30.99 19.87 13.56
CA GLY A 211 30.71 19.82 12.13
C GLY A 211 29.48 18.98 11.76
N THR A 212 28.51 18.89 12.68
CA THR A 212 27.22 18.23 12.42
C THR A 212 26.07 19.16 12.76
N THR A 213 24.91 18.94 12.14
CA THR A 213 23.66 19.65 12.43
C THR A 213 22.60 18.66 12.88
N THR A 214 21.88 19.01 13.94
CA THR A 214 20.71 18.26 14.41
C THR A 214 19.44 18.96 13.94
N TYR A 215 18.61 18.23 13.20
CA TYR A 215 17.26 18.64 12.77
C TYR A 215 16.24 17.96 13.67
N GLU A 216 15.38 18.75 14.31
CA GLU A 216 14.33 18.26 15.19
C GLU A 216 12.96 18.44 14.54
N TRP A 217 12.32 17.33 14.21
CA TRP A 217 10.98 17.27 13.65
C TRP A 217 9.97 16.79 14.69
N PHE A 218 8.72 17.19 14.52
CA PHE A 218 7.65 16.78 15.40
C PHE A 218 6.38 16.50 14.62
N VAL A 219 5.84 15.29 14.81
CA VAL A 219 4.56 14.82 14.29
C VAL A 219 3.54 14.92 15.41
N VAL A 220 2.48 15.72 15.22
CA VAL A 220 1.46 15.94 16.26
C VAL A 220 0.31 14.93 16.19
N ASN A 221 0.17 14.24 15.05
CA ASN A 221 -0.85 13.22 14.80
C ASN A 221 -0.30 11.82 15.07
N PRO A 222 -1.15 10.80 15.25
CA PRO A 222 -0.71 9.41 15.25
C PRO A 222 0.07 9.07 13.97
N ILE A 223 1.14 8.30 14.10
CA ILE A 223 1.99 7.89 12.97
C ILE A 223 2.40 6.43 13.13
N ASN A 224 2.26 5.65 12.06
CA ASN A 224 2.77 4.28 12.06
C ASN A 224 4.30 4.28 12.04
N ASN A 225 4.91 3.31 12.71
CA ASN A 225 6.36 3.26 12.86
C ASN A 225 7.09 3.17 11.52
N TYR A 226 6.53 2.45 10.53
CA TYR A 226 7.17 2.28 9.23
C TYR A 226 7.27 3.60 8.43
N ASP A 227 6.39 4.57 8.71
CA ASP A 227 6.37 5.87 8.05
C ASP A 227 7.50 6.80 8.48
N VAL A 228 8.11 6.55 9.66
CA VAL A 228 9.16 7.41 10.19
C VAL A 228 10.39 7.32 9.31
N ALA A 229 10.74 8.45 8.66
CA ALA A 229 11.73 8.48 7.61
C ALA A 229 12.91 9.40 7.92
N VAL A 230 14.07 9.00 7.42
CA VAL A 230 15.26 9.86 7.27
C VAL A 230 15.43 10.16 5.79
N ASN A 231 15.56 11.45 5.45
CA ASN A 231 15.93 11.88 4.10
C ASN A 231 17.02 12.95 4.23
N ALA A 232 18.26 12.57 3.90
CA ALA A 232 19.41 13.45 4.01
C ALA A 232 20.12 13.57 2.66
N GLY A 233 20.30 14.82 2.20
CA GLY A 233 20.88 15.12 0.89
C GLY A 233 21.17 16.60 0.71
N HIS A 234 21.59 16.98 -0.49
CA HIS A 234 21.80 18.38 -0.87
C HIS A 234 20.49 18.97 -1.41
N TYR A 235 19.49 19.05 -0.53
CA TYR A 235 18.15 19.54 -0.86
C TYR A 235 18.09 21.06 -0.96
N THR A 236 17.14 21.55 -1.75
CA THR A 236 16.63 22.92 -1.71
C THR A 236 15.17 22.89 -1.31
N HIS A 237 14.78 23.81 -0.44
CA HIS A 237 13.40 23.94 0.02
C HIS A 237 12.66 25.05 -0.74
N TYR A 238 11.43 24.74 -1.14
CA TYR A 238 10.43 25.75 -1.45
C TYR A 238 9.05 25.29 -0.99
N SER A 239 8.19 26.24 -0.66
CA SER A 239 6.85 25.99 -0.15
C SER A 239 5.77 26.61 -1.03
N ASP A 240 4.56 26.07 -0.87
CA ASP A 240 3.32 26.59 -1.45
C ASP A 240 2.17 26.35 -0.43
N VAL A 241 0.98 26.83 -0.76
CA VAL A 241 -0.22 26.68 0.07
C VAL A 241 -1.35 26.12 -0.78
N TYR A 242 -2.05 25.14 -0.26
CA TYR A 242 -3.30 24.62 -0.80
C TYR A 242 -4.46 25.07 0.09
N GLU A 243 -5.49 25.70 -0.51
CA GLU A 243 -6.72 26.07 0.18
C GLU A 243 -7.68 24.86 0.11
N GLY A 244 -7.62 24.01 1.13
CA GLY A 244 -8.38 22.77 1.19
C GLY A 244 -9.61 22.86 2.09
N GLU A 245 -10.25 21.70 2.36
CA GLU A 245 -11.53 21.62 3.09
C GLU A 245 -11.43 22.10 4.55
N LYS A 246 -10.28 21.98 5.20
CA LYS A 246 -10.03 22.47 6.57
C LYS A 246 -9.24 23.78 6.61
N GLY A 247 -9.11 24.49 5.49
CA GLY A 247 -8.39 25.74 5.36
C GLY A 247 -7.01 25.55 4.70
N LYS A 248 -6.02 26.31 5.17
CA LYS A 248 -4.69 26.32 4.56
C LYS A 248 -3.87 25.11 4.94
N LEU A 249 -3.50 24.31 3.93
CA LEU A 249 -2.50 23.25 4.03
C LEU A 249 -1.18 23.77 3.45
N THR A 250 -0.10 23.70 4.22
CA THR A 250 1.24 24.01 3.69
C THR A 250 1.76 22.83 2.89
N LEU A 251 2.35 23.13 1.76
CA LEU A 251 3.01 22.19 0.87
C LEU A 251 4.49 22.53 0.87
N ASP A 252 5.33 21.60 1.30
CA ASP A 252 6.78 21.78 1.39
C ASP A 252 7.47 20.79 0.43
N PHE A 253 8.30 21.31 -0.46
CA PHE A 253 8.94 20.56 -1.51
C PHE A 253 10.46 20.57 -1.34
N TRP A 254 11.07 19.37 -1.41
CA TRP A 254 12.47 19.15 -1.13
C TRP A 254 13.16 18.38 -2.27
N PRO A 255 13.35 19.01 -3.45
CA PRO A 255 14.17 18.44 -4.50
C PRO A 255 15.65 18.61 -4.19
N LEU A 256 16.52 17.84 -4.86
CA LEU A 256 17.94 18.13 -4.93
C LEU A 256 18.17 19.51 -5.54
N ASP A 257 19.23 20.21 -5.09
CA ASP A 257 19.48 21.63 -5.41
C ASP A 257 19.55 21.93 -6.91
N TYR A 258 19.98 20.97 -7.73
CA TYR A 258 20.04 21.11 -9.19
C TYR A 258 18.74 20.72 -9.92
N HIS A 259 17.70 20.24 -9.23
CA HIS A 259 16.44 19.82 -9.82
C HIS A 259 15.27 20.81 -9.56
N VAL A 260 15.51 21.95 -8.90
CA VAL A 260 14.44 22.87 -8.43
C VAL A 260 13.49 23.30 -9.54
N ASP A 261 14.00 23.69 -10.71
CA ASP A 261 13.14 24.17 -11.81
C ASP A 261 12.28 23.05 -12.41
N THR A 262 12.84 21.84 -12.48
CA THR A 262 12.11 20.65 -12.94
C THR A 262 11.04 20.23 -11.93
N ALA A 263 11.41 20.24 -10.65
CA ALA A 263 10.51 19.93 -9.55
C ALA A 263 9.31 20.90 -9.50
N ARG A 264 9.55 22.23 -9.64
CA ARG A 264 8.46 23.21 -9.67
C ARG A 264 7.40 22.93 -10.74
N LYS A 265 7.83 22.43 -11.91
CA LYS A 265 6.92 22.08 -13.00
C LYS A 265 6.14 20.80 -12.69
N GLN A 266 6.83 19.75 -12.23
CA GLN A 266 6.23 18.44 -12.01
C GLN A 266 5.34 18.43 -10.76
N PHE A 267 5.79 19.05 -9.67
CA PHE A 267 5.07 19.08 -8.40
C PHE A 267 3.87 20.04 -8.40
N ALA A 268 3.69 20.84 -9.45
CA ALA A 268 2.45 21.58 -9.67
C ALA A 268 1.20 20.66 -9.73
N GLN A 269 1.39 19.37 -9.98
CA GLN A 269 0.33 18.36 -9.98
C GLN A 269 -0.23 18.06 -8.58
N VAL A 270 0.47 18.41 -7.50
CA VAL A 270 0.04 18.15 -6.11
C VAL A 270 -1.28 18.84 -5.78
N LYS A 271 -1.48 20.11 -6.18
CA LYS A 271 -2.72 20.82 -5.85
C LYS A 271 -3.98 20.22 -6.51
N PRO A 272 -4.02 19.96 -7.83
CA PRO A 272 -5.17 19.29 -8.43
C PRO A 272 -5.36 17.86 -7.92
N MET A 273 -4.30 17.16 -7.52
CA MET A 273 -4.38 15.84 -6.87
C MET A 273 -5.07 15.96 -5.50
N LEU A 274 -4.63 16.86 -4.63
CA LEU A 274 -5.26 17.10 -3.32
C LEU A 274 -6.73 17.50 -3.47
N GLN A 275 -7.05 18.37 -4.42
CA GLN A 275 -8.45 18.77 -4.69
C GLN A 275 -9.33 17.57 -5.08
N CYS A 276 -8.81 16.70 -5.93
CA CYS A 276 -9.51 15.47 -6.31
C CYS A 276 -9.71 14.54 -5.10
N PHE A 277 -8.67 14.29 -4.34
CA PHE A 277 -8.72 13.35 -3.22
C PHE A 277 -9.55 13.87 -2.05
N GLU A 278 -9.48 15.16 -1.72
CA GLU A 278 -10.42 15.74 -0.75
C GLU A 278 -11.87 15.59 -1.20
N SER A 279 -12.15 15.79 -2.48
CA SER A 279 -13.49 15.58 -3.03
C SER A 279 -13.98 14.13 -2.87
N TRP A 280 -13.12 13.13 -3.02
CA TRP A 280 -13.48 11.72 -2.96
C TRP A 280 -13.38 11.11 -1.56
N PHE A 281 -12.37 11.50 -0.75
CA PHE A 281 -12.03 10.84 0.51
C PHE A 281 -12.27 11.72 1.74
N GLY A 282 -12.52 13.00 1.56
CA GLY A 282 -12.62 13.99 2.63
C GLY A 282 -11.30 14.76 2.84
N PRO A 283 -11.26 15.65 3.83
CA PRO A 283 -10.13 16.55 4.03
C PRO A 283 -8.82 15.78 4.21
N PHE A 284 -7.71 16.38 3.75
CA PHE A 284 -6.37 15.87 4.00
C PHE A 284 -6.17 15.54 5.50
N PRO A 285 -5.60 14.38 5.87
CA PRO A 285 -5.59 13.95 7.27
C PRO A 285 -4.73 14.81 8.22
N TRP A 286 -3.65 15.42 7.74
CA TRP A 286 -2.57 15.96 8.56
C TRP A 286 -2.34 17.45 8.34
N TYR A 287 -3.36 18.31 8.42
CA TYR A 287 -3.21 19.76 8.21
C TYR A 287 -2.17 20.38 9.16
N GLU A 288 -2.09 19.88 10.40
CA GLU A 288 -1.14 20.34 11.40
C GLU A 288 0.30 19.96 11.03
N ASP A 289 0.52 18.78 10.49
CA ASP A 289 1.83 18.25 10.11
C ASP A 289 2.24 18.67 8.69
N GLY A 290 1.27 19.10 7.86
CA GLY A 290 1.48 19.56 6.49
C GLY A 290 1.75 18.41 5.51
N TYR A 291 1.90 18.76 4.25
CA TYR A 291 2.27 17.84 3.17
C TYR A 291 3.69 18.14 2.72
N LYS A 292 4.53 17.11 2.60
CA LYS A 292 5.86 17.22 2.01
C LYS A 292 6.02 16.23 0.86
N LEU A 293 6.74 16.65 -0.18
CA LEU A 293 7.22 15.79 -1.25
C LEU A 293 8.74 15.93 -1.34
N ILE A 294 9.44 14.83 -1.11
CA ILE A 294 10.89 14.78 -0.93
C ILE A 294 11.50 13.90 -2.01
N GLU A 295 12.43 14.45 -2.79
CA GLU A 295 13.14 13.67 -3.81
C GLU A 295 14.02 12.60 -3.17
N THR A 296 13.89 11.35 -3.65
CA THR A 296 14.60 10.18 -3.13
C THR A 296 15.25 9.35 -4.24
N PRO A 297 16.32 8.58 -3.94
CA PRO A 297 16.97 7.71 -4.93
C PRO A 297 16.16 6.46 -5.30
N HIS A 298 15.12 6.13 -4.54
CA HIS A 298 14.17 5.06 -4.85
C HIS A 298 12.87 5.63 -5.42
N LEU A 299 12.02 4.77 -5.98
CA LEU A 299 10.87 5.16 -6.80
C LEU A 299 9.86 6.05 -6.07
N GLY A 300 9.42 5.63 -4.90
CA GLY A 300 8.43 6.32 -4.07
C GLY A 300 8.19 5.55 -2.78
N MET A 301 7.58 6.19 -1.80
CA MET A 301 7.11 5.60 -0.54
C MET A 301 6.17 6.58 0.14
N GLU A 302 5.13 6.04 0.76
CA GLU A 302 4.01 6.80 1.33
C GLU A 302 4.27 7.38 2.72
N HIS A 303 5.51 7.63 3.12
CA HIS A 303 5.82 8.13 4.46
C HIS A 303 4.92 9.30 4.87
N GLN A 304 4.14 9.15 5.96
CA GLN A 304 3.15 10.11 6.43
C GLN A 304 3.70 11.54 6.51
N SER A 305 3.04 12.49 5.85
CA SER A 305 3.46 13.90 5.77
C SER A 305 4.88 14.14 5.21
N ALA A 306 5.50 13.13 4.60
CA ALA A 306 6.88 13.15 4.09
C ALA A 306 7.05 12.22 2.87
N VAL A 307 6.12 12.29 1.94
CA VAL A 307 6.05 11.42 0.76
C VAL A 307 7.35 11.42 -0.02
N ALA A 308 7.92 10.23 -0.24
CA ALA A 308 9.13 10.04 -1.01
C ALA A 308 8.85 10.02 -2.50
N TYR A 309 9.69 10.68 -3.30
CA TYR A 309 9.50 10.84 -4.73
C TYR A 309 10.77 10.53 -5.53
N GLY A 310 10.71 9.53 -6.40
CA GLY A 310 11.84 9.15 -7.27
C GLY A 310 11.43 8.79 -8.69
N ASN A 311 10.32 9.33 -9.22
CA ASN A 311 9.84 9.08 -10.58
C ASN A 311 10.59 9.86 -11.67
N HIS A 312 11.73 10.45 -11.31
CA HIS A 312 12.60 11.22 -12.23
C HIS A 312 11.85 12.32 -13.01
N TYR A 313 10.85 12.94 -12.39
CA TYR A 313 10.03 14.02 -12.97
C TYR A 313 9.33 13.63 -14.29
N LYS A 314 8.88 12.37 -14.38
CA LYS A 314 8.17 11.85 -15.54
C LYS A 314 6.70 11.60 -15.21
N ASN A 315 5.82 11.87 -16.17
CA ASN A 315 4.46 11.37 -16.10
C ASN A 315 4.43 9.85 -16.32
N GLY A 316 3.36 9.19 -15.81
CA GLY A 316 3.26 7.73 -15.77
C GLY A 316 4.24 7.10 -14.77
N TYR A 317 4.28 5.80 -14.72
CA TYR A 317 5.21 5.00 -13.91
C TYR A 317 6.57 4.92 -14.62
N LEU A 318 7.52 5.74 -14.21
CA LEU A 318 8.83 5.90 -14.88
C LEU A 318 8.69 6.18 -16.40
N GLY A 319 7.67 6.94 -16.81
CA GLY A 319 7.40 7.26 -18.20
C GLY A 319 6.55 6.22 -18.95
N ARG A 320 5.96 5.24 -18.26
CA ARG A 320 5.12 4.19 -18.84
C ARG A 320 3.69 4.28 -18.32
N ASP A 321 2.72 3.96 -19.17
CA ASP A 321 1.32 3.81 -18.76
C ASP A 321 1.03 2.37 -18.32
N ARG A 322 0.73 2.19 -17.04
CA ARG A 322 0.35 0.89 -16.48
C ARG A 322 -0.95 0.35 -17.08
N SER A 323 -1.90 1.24 -17.36
CA SER A 323 -3.20 0.85 -17.93
C SER A 323 -3.12 0.48 -19.43
N GLY A 324 -2.14 1.04 -20.17
CA GLY A 324 -2.02 0.88 -21.62
C GLY A 324 -3.07 1.63 -22.44
N THR A 325 -3.82 2.53 -21.81
CA THR A 325 -4.86 3.35 -22.44
C THR A 325 -4.35 4.71 -22.93
N GLY A 326 -3.17 5.11 -22.48
CA GLY A 326 -2.59 6.45 -22.69
C GLY A 326 -2.94 7.44 -21.59
N HIS A 327 -3.98 7.20 -20.81
CA HIS A 327 -4.45 8.12 -19.76
C HIS A 327 -3.41 8.35 -18.67
N GLY A 328 -2.69 7.29 -18.27
CA GLY A 328 -1.67 7.35 -17.22
C GLY A 328 -0.43 8.16 -17.59
N LEU A 329 -0.22 8.53 -18.86
CA LEU A 329 0.89 9.40 -19.28
C LEU A 329 0.62 10.90 -19.09
N LEU A 330 -0.58 11.27 -18.66
CA LEU A 330 -0.97 12.67 -18.49
C LEU A 330 -0.72 13.19 -17.06
N TRP A 331 -0.30 12.33 -16.13
CA TRP A 331 -0.02 12.65 -14.73
C TRP A 331 1.12 11.79 -14.18
N ASP A 332 1.73 12.25 -13.07
CA ASP A 332 2.82 11.56 -12.40
C ASP A 332 2.30 10.48 -11.45
N PHE A 333 2.65 9.22 -11.75
CA PHE A 333 2.17 8.06 -11.00
C PHE A 333 2.53 8.14 -9.51
N ILE A 334 3.79 8.47 -9.19
CA ILE A 334 4.25 8.48 -7.80
C ILE A 334 3.60 9.60 -6.99
N ILE A 335 3.42 10.79 -7.56
CA ILE A 335 2.70 11.87 -6.86
C ILE A 335 1.29 11.42 -6.50
N VAL A 336 0.58 10.76 -7.42
CA VAL A 336 -0.81 10.37 -7.23
C VAL A 336 -0.95 9.16 -6.29
N HIS A 337 -0.18 8.10 -6.54
CA HIS A 337 -0.27 6.85 -5.78
C HIS A 337 0.18 7.04 -4.32
N GLU A 338 1.41 7.52 -4.11
CA GLU A 338 1.96 7.66 -2.77
C GLU A 338 1.19 8.70 -1.91
N SER A 339 0.66 9.75 -2.55
CA SER A 339 -0.16 10.72 -1.79
C SER A 339 -1.55 10.21 -1.45
N ALA A 340 -2.10 9.23 -2.16
CA ALA A 340 -3.38 8.61 -1.80
C ALA A 340 -3.28 7.83 -0.49
N HIS A 341 -2.12 7.31 -0.18
CA HIS A 341 -1.83 6.62 1.06
C HIS A 341 -1.98 7.52 2.30
N GLU A 342 -1.90 8.83 2.18
CA GLU A 342 -2.20 9.72 3.31
C GLU A 342 -3.60 9.46 3.89
N TRP A 343 -4.58 9.06 3.06
CA TRP A 343 -5.91 8.63 3.50
C TRP A 343 -6.00 7.15 3.81
N PHE A 344 -5.42 6.27 2.95
CA PHE A 344 -5.51 4.81 3.05
C PHE A 344 -4.09 4.20 3.13
N GLY A 345 -3.63 3.95 4.32
CA GLY A 345 -2.27 3.57 4.67
C GLY A 345 -1.86 4.29 5.96
N ASN A 346 -1.86 5.61 5.92
CA ASN A 346 -1.42 6.43 7.06
C ASN A 346 -2.58 6.77 8.01
N SER A 347 -3.71 7.31 7.50
CA SER A 347 -4.86 7.68 8.35
C SER A 347 -5.79 6.50 8.66
N ILE A 348 -5.96 5.60 7.71
CA ILE A 348 -6.70 4.33 7.86
C ILE A 348 -5.69 3.23 7.63
N THR A 349 -5.08 2.76 8.70
CA THR A 349 -3.96 1.81 8.65
C THR A 349 -4.45 0.39 8.91
N MET A 350 -3.93 -0.58 8.19
CA MET A 350 -4.18 -1.99 8.48
C MET A 350 -3.63 -2.39 9.86
N LYS A 351 -4.32 -3.28 10.59
CA LYS A 351 -3.81 -3.85 11.85
C LYS A 351 -2.78 -4.95 11.65
N ASP A 352 -2.80 -5.60 10.52
CA ASP A 352 -1.97 -6.77 10.20
C ASP A 352 -1.59 -6.72 8.73
N ALA A 353 -0.38 -7.10 8.40
CA ALA A 353 0.11 -7.14 7.02
C ALA A 353 -0.78 -7.96 6.07
N ALA A 354 -1.51 -8.95 6.61
CA ALA A 354 -2.48 -9.73 5.84
C ALA A 354 -3.58 -8.87 5.22
N ASP A 355 -3.86 -7.70 5.78
CA ASP A 355 -4.88 -6.75 5.35
C ASP A 355 -4.32 -5.60 4.46
N MET A 356 -3.11 -5.75 3.88
CA MET A 356 -2.41 -4.75 3.06
C MET A 356 -3.28 -4.18 1.91
N TRP A 357 -4.26 -4.91 1.44
CA TRP A 357 -5.19 -4.42 0.42
C TRP A 357 -5.92 -3.13 0.81
N ILE A 358 -6.07 -2.86 2.12
CA ILE A 358 -6.68 -1.61 2.61
C ILE A 358 -5.84 -0.40 2.21
N HIS A 359 -4.52 -0.54 2.17
CA HIS A 359 -3.61 0.49 1.65
C HIS A 359 -3.66 0.48 0.12
N GLU A 360 -3.26 -0.61 -0.49
CA GLU A 360 -2.90 -0.70 -1.89
C GLU A 360 -4.08 -0.67 -2.87
N SER A 361 -5.20 -1.33 -2.49
CA SER A 361 -6.37 -1.31 -3.37
C SER A 361 -7.00 0.07 -3.46
N PHE A 362 -7.02 0.82 -2.34
CA PHE A 362 -7.59 2.17 -2.34
C PHE A 362 -6.64 3.18 -2.99
N ALA A 363 -5.32 3.08 -2.79
CA ALA A 363 -4.35 3.94 -3.48
C ALA A 363 -4.35 3.70 -4.99
N THR A 364 -4.38 2.45 -5.44
CA THR A 364 -4.51 2.12 -6.87
C THR A 364 -5.86 2.58 -7.44
N TYR A 365 -6.95 2.46 -6.67
CA TYR A 365 -8.25 2.98 -7.09
C TYR A 365 -8.28 4.51 -7.19
N ALA A 366 -7.53 5.20 -6.33
CA ALA A 366 -7.37 6.66 -6.38
C ALA A 366 -6.71 7.14 -7.68
N GLU A 367 -5.84 6.34 -8.31
CA GLU A 367 -5.29 6.62 -9.64
C GLU A 367 -6.39 6.77 -10.70
N GLY A 368 -7.35 5.83 -10.71
CA GLY A 368 -8.54 5.89 -11.57
C GLY A 368 -9.43 7.08 -11.27
N LEU A 369 -9.64 7.40 -9.98
CA LEU A 369 -10.40 8.58 -9.56
C LEU A 369 -9.70 9.89 -9.94
N PHE A 370 -8.38 9.97 -9.83
CA PHE A 370 -7.62 11.14 -10.29
C PHE A 370 -7.70 11.29 -11.81
N THR A 371 -7.62 10.19 -12.55
CA THR A 371 -7.88 10.18 -14.00
C THR A 371 -9.29 10.68 -14.31
N GLU A 372 -10.30 10.25 -13.54
CA GLU A 372 -11.67 10.76 -13.67
C GLU A 372 -11.77 12.27 -13.41
N CYS A 373 -11.12 12.78 -12.35
CA CYS A 373 -11.11 14.20 -12.01
C CYS A 373 -10.51 15.08 -13.13
N THR A 374 -9.48 14.58 -13.81
CA THR A 374 -8.70 15.36 -14.78
C THR A 374 -9.12 15.15 -16.22
N GLN A 375 -9.68 13.96 -16.56
CA GLN A 375 -9.95 13.54 -17.92
C GLN A 375 -11.41 13.07 -18.13
N GLY A 376 -12.21 13.01 -17.06
CA GLY A 376 -13.62 12.60 -17.08
C GLY A 376 -13.85 11.13 -16.74
N LYS A 377 -15.11 10.81 -16.37
CA LYS A 377 -15.53 9.53 -15.82
C LYS A 377 -15.14 8.32 -16.70
N LYS A 378 -15.30 8.45 -18.01
CA LYS A 378 -14.95 7.39 -18.97
C LYS A 378 -13.46 7.06 -18.92
N ALA A 379 -12.59 8.08 -18.93
CA ALA A 379 -11.15 7.91 -18.88
C ALA A 379 -10.72 7.23 -17.56
N GLY A 380 -11.32 7.60 -16.42
CA GLY A 380 -11.05 6.96 -15.14
C GLY A 380 -11.44 5.47 -15.12
N ALA A 381 -12.58 5.13 -15.73
CA ALA A 381 -13.00 3.74 -15.88
C ALA A 381 -12.05 2.96 -16.80
N GLU A 382 -11.72 3.50 -17.98
CA GLU A 382 -10.79 2.89 -18.94
C GLU A 382 -9.40 2.65 -18.32
N TYR A 383 -8.90 3.61 -17.51
CA TYR A 383 -7.64 3.46 -16.79
C TYR A 383 -7.68 2.25 -15.82
N THR A 384 -8.69 2.19 -14.96
CA THR A 384 -8.86 1.10 -13.98
C THR A 384 -9.05 -0.27 -14.67
N ILE A 385 -9.86 -0.33 -15.72
CA ILE A 385 -10.09 -1.54 -16.51
C ILE A 385 -8.80 -1.98 -17.22
N GLY A 386 -8.04 -1.03 -17.78
CA GLY A 386 -6.79 -1.29 -18.46
C GLY A 386 -5.71 -1.95 -17.59
N GLN A 387 -5.77 -1.75 -16.26
CA GLN A 387 -4.86 -2.39 -15.30
C GLN A 387 -5.14 -3.89 -15.12
N ARG A 388 -6.30 -4.44 -15.53
CA ARG A 388 -6.63 -5.86 -15.43
C ARG A 388 -5.60 -6.79 -16.06
N LYS A 389 -4.89 -6.33 -17.09
CA LYS A 389 -3.80 -7.08 -17.74
C LYS A 389 -2.62 -7.39 -16.81
N LEU A 390 -2.51 -6.69 -15.67
CA LEU A 390 -1.46 -6.85 -14.68
C LEU A 390 -1.85 -7.85 -13.59
N ILE A 391 -3.13 -8.20 -13.48
CA ILE A 391 -3.66 -9.15 -12.50
C ILE A 391 -3.17 -10.56 -12.82
N ARG A 392 -2.64 -11.24 -11.81
CA ARG A 392 -2.05 -12.58 -11.93
C ARG A 392 -2.96 -13.70 -11.46
N ASN A 393 -3.81 -13.44 -10.48
CA ASN A 393 -4.63 -14.43 -9.78
C ASN A 393 -3.81 -15.64 -9.29
N ASP A 394 -2.63 -15.37 -8.71
CA ASP A 394 -1.66 -16.36 -8.27
C ASP A 394 -1.96 -16.95 -6.88
N VAL A 395 -2.21 -16.10 -5.90
CA VAL A 395 -2.64 -16.46 -4.53
C VAL A 395 -3.69 -15.45 -4.06
N PRO A 396 -4.43 -15.72 -2.97
CA PRO A 396 -5.38 -14.76 -2.41
C PRO A 396 -4.73 -13.42 -2.06
N ILE A 397 -5.50 -12.34 -2.15
CA ILE A 397 -5.06 -11.00 -1.77
C ILE A 397 -4.83 -10.90 -0.26
N ILE A 398 -5.71 -11.50 0.55
CA ILE A 398 -5.54 -11.53 2.01
C ILE A 398 -4.44 -12.54 2.36
N GLY A 399 -3.46 -12.06 3.10
CA GLY A 399 -2.32 -12.84 3.55
C GLY A 399 -2.58 -13.69 4.79
N SER A 400 -1.50 -14.06 5.49
CA SER A 400 -1.58 -14.87 6.73
C SER A 400 -1.42 -13.97 7.94
N TYR A 401 -2.44 -13.97 8.80
CA TYR A 401 -2.47 -13.12 9.99
C TYR A 401 -1.45 -13.52 11.07
N GLY A 402 -0.92 -12.53 11.78
CA GLY A 402 -0.06 -12.70 12.94
C GLY A 402 1.37 -13.14 12.64
N VAL A 403 1.79 -13.02 11.38
CA VAL A 403 3.11 -13.47 10.91
C VAL A 403 3.78 -12.49 9.94
N ASN A 404 3.30 -11.25 9.87
CA ASN A 404 3.80 -10.22 8.97
C ASN A 404 3.91 -10.68 7.51
N HIS A 405 2.84 -11.26 6.99
CA HIS A 405 2.79 -11.84 5.66
C HIS A 405 1.60 -11.26 4.88
N GLU A 406 1.90 -10.43 3.91
CA GLU A 406 0.96 -9.94 2.93
C GLU A 406 0.53 -11.05 1.96
N GLY A 407 -0.58 -10.85 1.24
CA GLY A 407 -1.04 -11.79 0.23
C GLY A 407 -0.43 -11.51 -1.15
N SER A 408 -1.25 -11.71 -2.19
CA SER A 408 -0.86 -11.44 -3.57
C SER A 408 -0.63 -9.95 -3.83
N GLY A 409 0.35 -9.63 -4.68
CA GLY A 409 0.47 -8.32 -5.32
C GLY A 409 -0.75 -7.91 -6.17
N ASP A 410 -1.73 -8.80 -6.36
CA ASP A 410 -3.05 -8.45 -6.91
C ASP A 410 -3.87 -7.52 -6.00
N MET A 411 -3.39 -7.26 -4.78
CA MET A 411 -3.95 -6.23 -3.89
C MET A 411 -4.01 -4.85 -4.55
N TYR A 412 -3.12 -4.54 -5.48
CA TYR A 412 -3.15 -3.34 -6.31
C TYR A 412 -4.28 -3.41 -7.34
N ASP A 413 -4.03 -4.04 -8.46
CA ASP A 413 -4.86 -3.96 -9.67
C ASP A 413 -6.20 -4.72 -9.55
N LYS A 414 -6.21 -5.92 -8.93
CA LYS A 414 -7.45 -6.68 -8.69
C LYS A 414 -8.29 -6.02 -7.61
N GLY A 415 -7.65 -5.53 -6.55
CA GLY A 415 -8.33 -4.80 -5.48
C GLY A 415 -9.01 -3.53 -5.98
N ALA A 416 -8.33 -2.71 -6.79
CA ALA A 416 -8.91 -1.53 -7.43
C ALA A 416 -10.08 -1.87 -8.35
N ASN A 417 -9.98 -2.95 -9.14
CA ASN A 417 -11.07 -3.43 -9.99
C ASN A 417 -12.26 -3.99 -9.20
N MET A 418 -12.03 -4.58 -8.03
CA MET A 418 -13.08 -4.94 -7.08
C MET A 418 -13.84 -3.71 -6.58
N LEU A 419 -13.12 -2.67 -6.13
CA LEU A 419 -13.73 -1.41 -5.69
C LEU A 419 -14.51 -0.73 -6.82
N HIS A 420 -13.98 -0.75 -8.04
CA HIS A 420 -14.68 -0.26 -9.23
C HIS A 420 -15.96 -1.05 -9.52
N THR A 421 -15.92 -2.38 -9.40
CA THR A 421 -17.09 -3.26 -9.52
C THR A 421 -18.15 -2.94 -8.45
N ILE A 422 -17.74 -2.73 -7.19
CA ILE A 422 -18.66 -2.36 -6.09
C ILE A 422 -19.31 -1.00 -6.37
N ARG A 423 -18.56 -0.01 -6.91
CA ARG A 423 -19.14 1.28 -7.37
C ARG A 423 -20.28 1.06 -8.36
N GLN A 424 -20.12 0.12 -9.31
CA GLN A 424 -21.19 -0.19 -10.28
C GLN A 424 -22.41 -0.81 -9.61
N LEU A 425 -22.22 -1.62 -8.57
CA LEU A 425 -23.33 -2.22 -7.82
C LEU A 425 -24.09 -1.19 -6.98
N VAL A 426 -23.40 -0.17 -6.47
CA VAL A 426 -24.02 0.98 -5.78
C VAL A 426 -24.88 1.79 -6.75
N ASP A 427 -24.49 1.88 -8.02
CA ASP A 427 -25.18 2.53 -9.14
C ASP A 427 -25.59 4.00 -8.88
N ASP A 428 -24.86 4.65 -7.98
CA ASP A 428 -25.03 6.06 -7.58
C ASP A 428 -23.67 6.63 -7.15
N ASP A 429 -23.10 7.50 -7.99
CA ASP A 429 -21.79 8.10 -7.74
C ASP A 429 -21.75 9.03 -6.51
N ALA A 430 -22.85 9.72 -6.24
CA ALA A 430 -22.92 10.59 -5.06
C ALA A 430 -22.91 9.75 -3.77
N ARG A 431 -23.64 8.64 -3.77
CA ARG A 431 -23.63 7.67 -2.68
C ARG A 431 -22.28 7.01 -2.52
N TRP A 432 -21.64 6.56 -3.62
CA TRP A 432 -20.32 5.97 -3.59
C TRP A 432 -19.27 6.92 -3.02
N ARG A 433 -19.27 8.18 -3.47
CA ARG A 433 -18.42 9.24 -2.90
C ARG A 433 -18.70 9.44 -1.41
N GLY A 434 -19.97 9.44 -1.02
CA GLY A 434 -20.38 9.49 0.39
C GLY A 434 -19.82 8.33 1.22
N ILE A 435 -19.76 7.11 0.66
CA ILE A 435 -19.16 5.93 1.30
C ILE A 435 -17.66 6.13 1.49
N LEU A 436 -16.93 6.55 0.46
CA LEU A 436 -15.48 6.76 0.53
C LEU A 436 -15.12 7.88 1.52
N ARG A 437 -15.81 9.02 1.47
CA ARG A 437 -15.64 10.11 2.45
C ARG A 437 -15.99 9.67 3.87
N GLY A 438 -16.98 8.83 3.99
CA GLY A 438 -17.43 8.29 5.26
C GLY A 438 -16.43 7.31 5.88
N LEU A 439 -15.66 6.55 5.09
CA LEU A 439 -14.51 5.76 5.57
C LEU A 439 -13.50 6.69 6.25
N GLY A 440 -13.05 7.75 5.56
CA GLY A 440 -12.12 8.73 6.08
C GLY A 440 -12.60 9.43 7.36
N LYS A 441 -13.93 9.63 7.51
CA LYS A 441 -14.51 10.20 8.73
C LYS A 441 -14.61 9.19 9.88
N THR A 442 -15.03 7.95 9.58
CA THR A 442 -15.33 6.93 10.60
C THR A 442 -14.07 6.31 11.18
N PHE A 443 -13.08 6.09 10.34
CA PHE A 443 -11.83 5.47 10.72
C PHE A 443 -10.65 6.45 10.73
N TRP A 444 -10.94 7.73 10.89
CA TRP A 444 -9.95 8.80 11.01
C TRP A 444 -8.88 8.48 12.04
N HIS A 445 -7.61 8.42 11.63
CA HIS A 445 -6.47 8.09 12.49
C HIS A 445 -6.67 6.78 13.28
N GLN A 446 -7.07 5.72 12.60
CA GLN A 446 -7.31 4.43 13.25
C GLN A 446 -6.68 3.28 12.49
N THR A 447 -6.17 2.33 13.24
CA THR A 447 -5.84 1.02 12.71
C THR A 447 -7.09 0.16 12.61
N VAL A 448 -7.29 -0.51 11.47
CA VAL A 448 -8.51 -1.25 11.11
C VAL A 448 -8.24 -2.68 10.64
N THR A 449 -9.26 -3.49 10.59
CA THR A 449 -9.26 -4.83 9.99
C THR A 449 -10.07 -4.85 8.70
N THR A 450 -9.80 -5.79 7.81
CA THR A 450 -10.63 -6.07 6.63
C THR A 450 -12.11 -6.15 6.98
N LYS A 451 -12.48 -6.86 8.06
CA LYS A 451 -13.88 -6.99 8.47
C LYS A 451 -14.56 -5.64 8.77
N GLN A 452 -13.84 -4.68 9.33
CA GLN A 452 -14.39 -3.34 9.61
C GLN A 452 -14.67 -2.59 8.32
N ILE A 453 -13.75 -2.62 7.35
CA ILE A 453 -13.90 -1.96 6.05
C ILE A 453 -15.02 -2.60 5.23
N GLU A 454 -15.03 -3.94 5.09
CA GLU A 454 -16.08 -4.70 4.41
C GLU A 454 -17.48 -4.42 5.02
N GLY A 455 -17.57 -4.48 6.35
CA GLY A 455 -18.83 -4.23 7.08
C GLY A 455 -19.32 -2.80 6.90
N TYR A 456 -18.42 -1.82 6.90
CA TYR A 456 -18.77 -0.42 6.66
C TYR A 456 -19.32 -0.21 5.24
N ILE A 457 -18.61 -0.68 4.21
CA ILE A 457 -19.03 -0.53 2.81
C ILE A 457 -20.36 -1.22 2.57
N SER A 458 -20.55 -2.46 3.09
CA SER A 458 -21.81 -3.20 2.98
C SER A 458 -22.96 -2.44 3.63
N THR A 459 -22.77 -1.94 4.85
CA THR A 459 -23.78 -1.19 5.60
C THR A 459 -24.18 0.10 4.89
N GLN A 460 -23.20 0.90 4.46
CA GLN A 460 -23.46 2.19 3.83
C GLN A 460 -24.05 2.05 2.41
N SER A 461 -23.65 1.00 1.69
CA SER A 461 -24.24 0.69 0.38
C SER A 461 -25.63 0.05 0.49
N GLY A 462 -25.99 -0.53 1.63
CA GLY A 462 -27.24 -1.31 1.81
C GLY A 462 -27.25 -2.61 1.00
N LEU A 463 -26.07 -3.09 0.59
CA LEU A 463 -25.88 -4.32 -0.19
C LEU A 463 -25.18 -5.37 0.66
N ASP A 464 -25.58 -6.64 0.50
CA ASP A 464 -24.77 -7.75 0.99
C ASP A 464 -23.62 -7.98 0.00
N LEU A 465 -22.44 -7.48 0.36
CA LEU A 465 -21.21 -7.60 -0.43
C LEU A 465 -20.33 -8.77 0.06
N SER A 466 -20.77 -9.55 1.04
CA SER A 466 -19.95 -10.57 1.70
C SER A 466 -19.33 -11.56 0.70
N LYS A 467 -20.14 -12.08 -0.23
CA LYS A 467 -19.65 -13.04 -1.25
C LYS A 467 -18.78 -12.39 -2.32
N ILE A 468 -18.92 -11.10 -2.55
CA ILE A 468 -18.09 -10.35 -3.48
C ILE A 468 -16.69 -10.15 -2.86
N PHE A 469 -16.61 -9.75 -1.60
CA PHE A 469 -15.35 -9.69 -0.88
C PHE A 469 -14.69 -11.07 -0.72
N ASP A 470 -15.47 -12.12 -0.40
CA ASP A 470 -14.95 -13.49 -0.33
C ASP A 470 -14.32 -13.91 -1.67
N GLU A 471 -14.98 -13.63 -2.78
CA GLU A 471 -14.53 -13.98 -4.14
C GLU A 471 -13.21 -13.29 -4.50
N TYR A 472 -13.17 -11.95 -4.42
CA TYR A 472 -12.04 -11.18 -4.91
C TYR A 472 -10.85 -11.14 -3.95
N LEU A 473 -11.08 -11.14 -2.64
CA LEU A 473 -10.01 -10.99 -1.64
C LEU A 473 -9.44 -12.33 -1.16
N ARG A 474 -10.28 -13.39 -1.09
CA ARG A 474 -9.91 -14.66 -0.44
C ARG A 474 -9.72 -15.80 -1.41
N THR A 475 -9.91 -15.57 -2.71
CA THR A 475 -9.68 -16.57 -3.75
C THR A 475 -8.91 -15.99 -4.93
N THR A 476 -8.37 -16.90 -5.75
CA THR A 476 -7.76 -16.56 -7.05
C THR A 476 -8.76 -16.56 -8.20
N LYS A 477 -10.04 -16.77 -7.89
CA LYS A 477 -11.10 -16.89 -8.90
C LYS A 477 -11.50 -15.53 -9.46
N VAL A 478 -11.99 -15.55 -10.69
CA VAL A 478 -12.71 -14.46 -11.34
C VAL A 478 -14.09 -14.99 -11.70
N PRO A 479 -15.18 -14.34 -11.26
CA PRO A 479 -16.52 -14.78 -11.60
C PRO A 479 -16.69 -14.90 -13.10
N THR A 480 -17.17 -16.06 -13.59
CA THR A 480 -17.39 -16.30 -15.02
C THR A 480 -18.89 -16.36 -15.32
N LEU A 481 -19.38 -15.40 -16.12
CA LEU A 481 -20.75 -15.47 -16.64
C LEU A 481 -20.80 -16.44 -17.83
N GLU A 482 -21.26 -17.66 -17.59
CA GLU A 482 -21.60 -18.57 -18.68
C GLU A 482 -22.98 -18.24 -19.23
N TYR A 483 -23.09 -18.15 -20.56
CA TYR A 483 -24.34 -17.87 -21.21
C TYR A 483 -24.56 -18.67 -22.51
N LYS A 484 -25.82 -18.75 -22.91
CA LYS A 484 -26.30 -19.23 -24.22
C LYS A 484 -27.35 -18.26 -24.72
N LEU A 485 -27.14 -17.69 -25.90
CA LEU A 485 -28.12 -16.83 -26.56
C LEU A 485 -28.69 -17.51 -27.79
N GLN A 486 -29.98 -17.90 -27.75
CA GLN A 486 -30.71 -18.54 -28.86
C GLN A 486 -31.88 -17.66 -29.26
N GLY A 487 -31.76 -16.99 -30.41
CA GLY A 487 -32.71 -15.94 -30.80
C GLY A 487 -32.71 -14.83 -29.75
N GLN A 488 -33.85 -14.59 -29.14
CA GLN A 488 -34.02 -13.59 -28.08
C GLN A 488 -33.95 -14.18 -26.67
N GLN A 489 -33.77 -15.49 -26.55
CA GLN A 489 -33.69 -16.14 -25.24
C GLN A 489 -32.26 -16.26 -24.77
N LEU A 490 -31.94 -15.58 -23.68
CA LEU A 490 -30.69 -15.66 -22.97
C LEU A 490 -30.81 -16.61 -21.79
N SER A 491 -30.00 -17.65 -21.75
CA SER A 491 -29.79 -18.49 -20.55
C SER A 491 -28.42 -18.16 -19.97
N TYR A 492 -28.33 -18.00 -18.64
CA TYR A 492 -27.10 -17.53 -18.00
C TYR A 492 -26.95 -18.04 -16.57
N ARG A 493 -25.71 -18.15 -16.09
CA ARG A 493 -25.36 -18.50 -14.70
C ARG A 493 -23.97 -18.00 -14.33
N TRP A 494 -23.67 -17.95 -13.04
CA TRP A 494 -22.30 -17.82 -12.55
C TRP A 494 -21.62 -19.19 -12.47
N THR A 495 -20.35 -19.24 -12.85
CA THR A 495 -19.40 -20.33 -12.62
C THR A 495 -18.07 -19.78 -12.15
N ASN A 496 -17.16 -20.63 -11.66
CA ASN A 496 -15.88 -20.24 -11.09
C ASN A 496 -16.02 -19.23 -9.94
N VAL A 497 -16.97 -19.47 -9.04
CA VAL A 497 -17.33 -18.58 -7.92
C VAL A 497 -17.32 -19.30 -6.58
N VAL A 498 -17.28 -18.55 -5.49
CA VAL A 498 -17.52 -19.09 -4.15
C VAL A 498 -19.00 -19.51 -3.98
N PRO A 499 -19.29 -20.53 -3.16
CA PRO A 499 -20.68 -20.99 -2.94
C PRO A 499 -21.60 -19.85 -2.46
N GLY A 500 -22.76 -19.74 -3.12
CA GLY A 500 -23.75 -18.70 -2.83
C GLY A 500 -23.46 -17.34 -3.46
N PHE A 501 -22.49 -17.24 -4.35
CA PHE A 501 -22.23 -16.00 -5.09
C PHE A 501 -23.40 -15.64 -6.01
N ALA A 502 -23.88 -14.40 -5.93
CA ALA A 502 -25.07 -13.94 -6.65
C ALA A 502 -24.97 -12.47 -7.08
N MET A 503 -23.78 -12.00 -7.45
CA MET A 503 -23.55 -10.63 -7.86
C MET A 503 -24.40 -10.26 -9.08
N PRO A 504 -25.22 -9.19 -9.02
CA PRO A 504 -25.89 -8.65 -10.19
C PRO A 504 -24.86 -8.09 -11.19
N VAL A 505 -25.19 -8.13 -12.48
CA VAL A 505 -24.36 -7.56 -13.52
C VAL A 505 -25.23 -6.92 -14.60
N ARG A 506 -24.72 -5.88 -15.27
CA ARG A 506 -25.41 -5.25 -16.39
C ARG A 506 -24.99 -5.90 -17.71
N ILE A 507 -25.97 -6.13 -18.57
CA ILE A 507 -25.78 -6.68 -19.91
C ILE A 507 -26.53 -5.86 -20.95
N THR A 508 -26.13 -5.96 -22.22
CA THR A 508 -26.91 -5.43 -23.34
C THR A 508 -28.21 -6.20 -23.49
N THR A 509 -29.35 -5.52 -23.44
CA THR A 509 -30.67 -6.14 -23.60
C THR A 509 -31.39 -5.65 -24.86
N SER A 510 -30.96 -4.53 -25.42
CA SER A 510 -31.35 -3.98 -26.72
C SER A 510 -30.24 -3.03 -27.19
N PRO A 511 -30.21 -2.62 -28.46
CA PRO A 511 -29.21 -1.67 -28.94
C PRO A 511 -29.07 -0.47 -27.97
N GLU A 512 -27.83 -0.17 -27.59
CA GLU A 512 -27.43 0.93 -26.70
C GLU A 512 -28.04 0.91 -25.28
N ARG A 513 -28.71 -0.19 -24.86
CA ARG A 513 -29.33 -0.29 -23.54
C ARG A 513 -28.73 -1.41 -22.70
N LEU A 514 -28.12 -1.04 -21.58
CA LEU A 514 -27.72 -1.97 -20.52
C LEU A 514 -28.88 -2.17 -19.52
N SER A 515 -29.05 -3.40 -19.05
CA SER A 515 -30.03 -3.74 -18.02
C SER A 515 -29.46 -4.77 -17.05
N TRP A 516 -29.95 -4.74 -15.82
CA TRP A 516 -29.53 -5.64 -14.78
C TRP A 516 -30.05 -7.07 -15.00
N ILE A 517 -29.18 -8.04 -14.88
CA ILE A 517 -29.52 -9.45 -14.63
C ILE A 517 -28.99 -9.86 -13.25
N ARG A 518 -29.58 -10.94 -12.68
CA ARG A 518 -29.23 -11.46 -11.35
C ARG A 518 -28.84 -12.95 -11.47
N PRO A 519 -27.64 -13.26 -11.97
CA PRO A 519 -27.15 -14.61 -12.09
C PRO A 519 -26.94 -15.25 -10.71
N THR A 520 -27.05 -16.57 -10.68
CA THR A 520 -26.64 -17.44 -9.56
C THR A 520 -25.89 -18.64 -10.15
N GLU A 521 -25.42 -19.55 -9.35
CA GLU A 521 -24.81 -20.81 -9.83
C GLU A 521 -25.79 -21.66 -10.65
N SER A 522 -27.09 -21.48 -10.47
CA SER A 522 -28.16 -22.16 -11.24
C SER A 522 -28.53 -21.36 -12.48
N TRP A 523 -28.86 -22.09 -13.56
CA TRP A 523 -29.35 -21.48 -14.79
C TRP A 523 -30.60 -20.62 -14.57
N LYS A 524 -30.55 -19.43 -15.14
CA LYS A 524 -31.68 -18.49 -15.24
C LYS A 524 -31.86 -18.08 -16.69
N THR A 525 -33.01 -17.52 -17.01
CA THR A 525 -33.36 -17.04 -18.34
C THR A 525 -33.83 -15.61 -18.32
N ALA A 526 -33.57 -14.89 -19.42
CA ALA A 526 -34.09 -13.55 -19.69
C ALA A 526 -34.35 -13.41 -21.20
N THR A 527 -35.18 -12.46 -21.57
CA THR A 527 -35.39 -12.08 -22.97
C THR A 527 -34.57 -10.84 -23.28
N VAL A 528 -33.80 -10.90 -24.37
CA VAL A 528 -33.04 -9.76 -24.91
C VAL A 528 -33.55 -9.46 -26.34
N LYS A 529 -33.48 -8.20 -26.74
CA LYS A 529 -33.92 -7.75 -28.08
C LYS A 529 -32.71 -7.18 -28.81
N LEU A 530 -31.84 -8.09 -29.26
CA LEU A 530 -30.63 -7.74 -30.01
C LEU A 530 -30.86 -8.05 -31.48
N ASP A 531 -30.32 -7.20 -32.36
CA ASP A 531 -30.41 -7.41 -33.82
C ASP A 531 -29.53 -8.58 -34.24
N ARG A 532 -28.39 -8.76 -33.56
CA ARG A 532 -27.42 -9.82 -33.83
C ARG A 532 -26.88 -10.38 -32.50
N PRO A 533 -26.56 -11.69 -32.42
CA PRO A 533 -25.99 -12.28 -31.21
C PRO A 533 -24.66 -11.63 -30.74
N GLU A 534 -23.85 -11.10 -31.67
CA GLU A 534 -22.60 -10.42 -31.40
C GLU A 534 -22.77 -9.05 -30.70
N ASP A 535 -23.97 -8.50 -30.70
CA ASP A 535 -24.30 -7.27 -29.99
C ASP A 535 -24.52 -7.49 -28.47
N PHE A 536 -24.45 -8.77 -28.05
CA PHE A 536 -24.49 -9.12 -26.61
C PHE A 536 -23.16 -8.83 -25.96
N HIS A 537 -23.19 -7.93 -24.97
CA HIS A 537 -22.03 -7.60 -24.15
C HIS A 537 -22.41 -7.55 -22.66
N VAL A 538 -21.47 -7.92 -21.82
CA VAL A 538 -21.49 -7.65 -20.39
C VAL A 538 -20.81 -6.30 -20.18
N ASP A 539 -21.35 -5.46 -19.30
CA ASP A 539 -20.76 -4.15 -18.98
C ASP A 539 -19.32 -4.35 -18.47
N GLU A 540 -18.37 -3.80 -19.22
CA GLU A 540 -16.94 -3.93 -18.97
C GLU A 540 -16.47 -3.36 -17.62
N ASN A 541 -17.29 -2.50 -17.00
CA ASN A 541 -17.00 -1.97 -15.68
C ASN A 541 -17.04 -3.03 -14.56
N PHE A 542 -17.62 -4.20 -14.80
CA PHE A 542 -17.55 -5.33 -13.89
C PHE A 542 -16.30 -6.18 -14.17
N TYR A 543 -15.55 -6.51 -13.12
CA TYR A 543 -14.41 -7.41 -13.26
C TYR A 543 -14.88 -8.86 -13.23
N VAL A 544 -15.28 -9.36 -14.38
CA VAL A 544 -15.80 -10.72 -14.60
C VAL A 544 -15.31 -11.28 -15.94
N ASP A 545 -15.21 -12.58 -16.03
CA ASP A 545 -15.04 -13.30 -17.28
C ASP A 545 -16.40 -13.61 -17.92
N VAL A 546 -16.42 -13.75 -19.25
CA VAL A 546 -17.64 -14.05 -20.02
C VAL A 546 -17.38 -15.22 -20.93
N LYS A 547 -18.27 -16.22 -20.91
CA LYS A 547 -18.14 -17.44 -21.72
C LYS A 547 -19.43 -17.76 -22.48
N ASP A 548 -19.37 -17.63 -23.81
CA ASP A 548 -20.44 -18.04 -24.71
C ASP A 548 -20.32 -19.56 -24.96
N LEU A 549 -21.31 -20.32 -24.50
CA LEU A 549 -21.31 -21.78 -24.65
C LEU A 549 -21.81 -22.27 -26.02
N LEU A 550 -22.28 -21.39 -26.88
CA LEU A 550 -22.67 -21.72 -28.26
C LEU A 550 -21.52 -21.49 -29.27
N LYS A 551 -20.51 -20.71 -28.89
CA LYS A 551 -19.29 -20.56 -29.69
C LYS A 551 -18.35 -21.72 -29.39
N PRO A 552 -17.76 -22.36 -30.45
CA PRO A 552 -16.72 -23.37 -30.23
C PRO A 552 -15.58 -22.71 -29.42
N VAL A 553 -14.99 -23.48 -28.50
CA VAL A 553 -13.79 -23.06 -27.79
C VAL A 553 -12.68 -22.90 -28.83
N THR A 554 -12.48 -21.69 -29.34
CA THR A 554 -11.26 -21.37 -30.04
C THR A 554 -10.18 -21.33 -28.98
N ASP A 555 -9.27 -22.29 -29.00
CA ASP A 555 -8.05 -22.27 -28.18
C ASP A 555 -7.32 -20.94 -28.43
N SER A 556 -7.64 -19.95 -27.61
CA SER A 556 -6.88 -18.70 -27.58
C SER A 556 -5.62 -18.91 -26.72
N THR A 557 -4.77 -19.87 -27.15
CA THR A 557 -3.36 -19.84 -26.79
C THR A 557 -2.67 -18.74 -27.58
N THR A 558 -3.04 -17.51 -27.31
CA THR A 558 -2.21 -16.38 -27.71
C THR A 558 -1.05 -16.34 -26.73
N VAL A 559 0.01 -17.01 -27.12
CA VAL A 559 1.36 -16.89 -26.57
C VAL A 559 1.67 -15.41 -26.37
N ARG A 560 1.71 -14.95 -25.14
CA ARG A 560 2.35 -13.69 -24.80
C ARG A 560 3.86 -13.88 -24.97
N LYS A 561 4.41 -13.44 -26.09
CA LYS A 561 5.82 -13.17 -26.27
C LYS A 561 6.04 -11.68 -26.04
N GLY A 562 6.98 -11.36 -25.15
CA GLY A 562 7.58 -10.04 -24.97
C GLY A 562 7.69 -9.65 -23.54
#